data_37f12ca3d36f4f2b55f0309bc6dc57c0
#
_entry.id   37f12ca3d36f4f2b55f0309bc6dc57c0
#
_cell.length_a   1.000
_cell.length_b   1.000
_cell.length_c   1.000
_cell.angle_alpha   90.00
_cell.angle_beta   90.00
_cell.angle_gamma   90.00
#
_symmetry.space_group_name_H-M   'P 1'
#
loop_
_entity.id
_entity.type
_entity.pdbx_description
1 polymer ?
#
loop_
_entity_poly.entity_id
_entity_poly.type
_entity_poly.pdbx_seq_one_letter_code
_entity_poly.pdbx_strand_id
1 'polypeptide(L)'
;VINRYGFNSSGMEPAAARLAARRSGTSRQAGIVGINVGANKTSDVPTDDYRTAVARLAPYADYITLNISSPNTPGLRDLQAGDNLRRTIAAGRDGMAEAGVTCPLFVKIAPDLEDGDIDTICATALDEGIDGLVATNTTIARPGTLRSPHAAESGGLSGAPLFERA
;
A
#
# COMPACT_ATOMS: atom_id res chain seq x y z
N VAL A 1 10.63 -14.59 6.97
CA VAL A 1 9.77 -14.19 8.10
C VAL A 1 8.32 -14.31 7.67
N ILE A 2 7.46 -14.86 8.55
CA ILE A 2 5.99 -14.86 8.36
C ILE A 2 5.40 -13.87 9.35
N ASN A 3 4.49 -13.00 8.89
CA ASN A 3 3.83 -11.99 9.72
C ASN A 3 2.33 -11.90 9.45
N ARG A 4 1.59 -11.40 10.45
CA ARG A 4 0.13 -11.15 10.41
C ARG A 4 -0.22 -9.76 10.95
N TYR A 5 0.62 -8.77 10.67
CA TYR A 5 0.47 -7.44 11.28
C TYR A 5 -0.81 -6.69 10.86
N GLY A 6 -1.16 -6.69 9.57
CA GLY A 6 -2.40 -6.07 9.10
C GLY A 6 -2.50 -4.56 9.39
N PHE A 7 -1.47 -3.79 9.06
CA PHE A 7 -1.40 -2.34 9.31
C PHE A 7 -1.48 -1.95 10.81
N ASN A 8 -0.70 -2.61 11.63
CA ASN A 8 -0.64 -2.39 13.09
C ASN A 8 -0.06 -1.00 13.43
N SER A 9 -0.85 0.04 13.30
CA SER A 9 -0.48 1.42 13.62
C SER A 9 -1.39 2.00 14.70
N SER A 10 -0.97 3.16 15.24
CA SER A 10 -1.81 3.93 16.18
C SER A 10 -2.96 4.67 15.48
N GLY A 11 -3.06 4.54 14.15
CA GLY A 11 -4.06 5.21 13.34
C GLY A 11 -3.56 6.49 12.66
N MET A 12 -4.43 7.05 11.84
CA MET A 12 -4.14 8.17 10.95
C MET A 12 -3.80 9.46 11.72
N GLU A 13 -4.57 9.82 12.75
CA GLU A 13 -4.37 11.07 13.48
C GLU A 13 -3.05 11.13 14.26
N PRO A 14 -2.65 10.08 15.01
CA PRO A 14 -1.31 10.06 15.61
C PRO A 14 -0.17 10.07 14.58
N ALA A 15 -0.37 9.48 13.40
CA ALA A 15 0.60 9.55 12.32
C ALA A 15 0.73 10.98 11.80
N ALA A 16 -0.40 11.65 11.51
CA ALA A 16 -0.44 13.03 11.05
C ALA A 16 0.25 13.99 12.06
N ALA A 17 -0.02 13.83 13.35
CA ALA A 17 0.59 14.66 14.37
C ALA A 17 2.13 14.52 14.39
N ARG A 18 2.65 13.29 14.30
CA ARG A 18 4.10 13.03 14.24
C ARG A 18 4.74 13.62 12.99
N LEU A 19 4.09 13.49 11.84
CA LEU A 19 4.57 14.03 10.57
C LEU A 19 4.55 15.55 10.54
N ALA A 20 3.51 16.18 11.10
CA ALA A 20 3.44 17.63 11.27
C ALA A 20 4.57 18.16 12.16
N ALA A 21 4.81 17.52 13.31
CA ALA A 21 5.90 17.88 14.20
C ALA A 21 7.27 17.73 13.53
N ARG A 22 7.48 16.69 12.71
CA ARG A 22 8.70 16.54 11.91
C ARG A 22 8.89 17.69 10.92
N ARG A 23 7.80 18.16 10.29
CA ARG A 23 7.86 19.21 9.26
C ARG A 23 8.07 20.62 9.85
N SER A 24 7.59 20.88 11.06
CA SER A 24 7.70 22.16 11.76
C SER A 24 8.96 22.30 12.63
N GLY A 25 9.70 21.22 12.86
CA GLY A 25 10.91 21.23 13.69
C GLY A 25 12.05 22.05 13.08
N THR A 26 12.81 22.74 13.93
CA THR A 26 13.99 23.56 13.54
C THR A 26 15.11 22.72 12.91
N SER A 27 15.15 21.43 13.16
CA SER A 27 15.97 20.45 12.44
C SER A 27 15.06 19.69 11.49
N ARG A 28 14.75 20.27 10.32
CA ARG A 28 14.15 19.53 9.22
C ARG A 28 15.07 18.34 8.92
N GLN A 29 14.73 17.17 9.46
CA GLN A 29 15.48 15.96 9.16
C GLN A 29 15.43 15.76 7.65
N ALA A 30 16.58 15.90 7.01
CA ALA A 30 16.71 15.64 5.59
C ALA A 30 16.32 14.17 5.33
N GLY A 31 15.51 13.95 4.31
CA GLY A 31 15.10 12.61 3.89
C GLY A 31 13.70 12.61 3.31
N ILE A 32 13.49 11.70 2.36
CA ILE A 32 12.22 11.47 1.68
C ILE A 32 11.30 10.69 2.61
N VAL A 33 10.06 11.14 2.73
CA VAL A 33 9.01 10.47 3.52
C VAL A 33 7.87 10.06 2.62
N GLY A 34 7.72 8.76 2.40
CA GLY A 34 6.55 8.18 1.77
C GLY A 34 5.48 7.78 2.78
N ILE A 35 4.24 7.96 2.41
CA ILE A 35 3.08 7.51 3.18
C ILE A 35 2.47 6.28 2.49
N ASN A 36 2.35 5.20 3.24
CA ASN A 36 1.72 3.98 2.75
C ASN A 36 0.34 3.84 3.41
N VAL A 37 -0.71 3.94 2.61
CA VAL A 37 -2.11 3.89 3.06
C VAL A 37 -2.80 2.61 2.57
N GLY A 38 -3.72 2.10 3.37
CA GLY A 38 -4.53 0.94 3.05
C GLY A 38 -5.91 1.04 3.69
N ALA A 39 -6.87 0.31 3.16
CA ALA A 39 -8.21 0.26 3.73
C ALA A 39 -8.23 -0.43 5.10
N ASN A 40 -9.15 -0.02 5.95
CA ASN A 40 -9.42 -0.67 7.22
C ASN A 40 -10.05 -2.06 7.00
N LYS A 41 -9.76 -2.96 7.91
CA LYS A 41 -10.23 -4.34 7.82
C LYS A 41 -11.77 -4.47 7.85
N THR A 42 -12.44 -3.53 8.47
CA THR A 42 -13.89 -3.50 8.67
C THR A 42 -14.57 -2.40 7.85
N SER A 43 -13.92 -1.90 6.81
CA SER A 43 -14.49 -0.84 5.97
C SER A 43 -15.57 -1.39 5.04
N ASP A 44 -16.72 -0.74 5.02
CA ASP A 44 -17.79 -1.03 4.06
C ASP A 44 -17.49 -0.43 2.68
N VAL A 45 -16.72 0.68 2.63
CA VAL A 45 -16.33 1.38 1.42
C VAL A 45 -14.82 1.63 1.42
N PRO A 46 -14.00 0.64 1.00
CA PRO A 46 -12.53 0.75 1.05
C PRO A 46 -11.96 2.01 0.37
N THR A 47 -12.58 2.49 -0.72
CA THR A 47 -12.12 3.69 -1.43
C THR A 47 -12.20 4.95 -0.57
N ASP A 48 -13.17 5.08 0.32
CA ASP A 48 -13.28 6.22 1.23
C ASP A 48 -12.14 6.25 2.24
N ASP A 49 -11.66 5.09 2.68
CA ASP A 49 -10.48 5.00 3.54
C ASP A 49 -9.23 5.56 2.85
N TYR A 50 -9.00 5.20 1.58
CA TYR A 50 -7.88 5.73 0.81
C TYR A 50 -7.99 7.23 0.65
N ARG A 51 -9.15 7.74 0.20
CA ARG A 51 -9.39 9.18 0.03
C ARG A 51 -9.14 9.94 1.32
N THR A 52 -9.74 9.51 2.41
CA THR A 52 -9.62 10.16 3.72
C THR A 52 -8.19 10.14 4.25
N ALA A 53 -7.51 8.99 4.18
CA ALA A 53 -6.14 8.85 4.66
C ALA A 53 -5.17 9.68 3.81
N VAL A 54 -5.35 9.70 2.50
CA VAL A 54 -4.53 10.53 1.60
C VAL A 54 -4.79 12.01 1.86
N ALA A 55 -6.03 12.46 1.94
CA ALA A 55 -6.36 13.86 2.23
C ALA A 55 -5.71 14.34 3.54
N ARG A 56 -5.69 13.48 4.54
CA ARG A 56 -5.13 13.81 5.87
C ARG A 56 -3.61 13.81 5.92
N LEU A 57 -2.95 12.93 5.17
CA LEU A 57 -1.52 12.67 5.31
C LEU A 57 -0.66 13.25 4.17
N ALA A 58 -1.22 13.45 2.97
CA ALA A 58 -0.49 13.97 1.83
C ALA A 58 0.24 15.31 2.07
N PRO A 59 -0.27 16.25 2.89
CA PRO A 59 0.47 17.47 3.20
C PRO A 59 1.84 17.26 3.83
N TYR A 60 2.11 16.07 4.33
CA TYR A 60 3.37 15.73 5.01
C TYR A 60 4.23 14.74 4.24
N ALA A 61 3.78 14.27 3.09
CA ALA A 61 4.42 13.25 2.28
C ALA A 61 5.24 13.85 1.12
N ASP A 62 6.32 13.16 0.77
CA ASP A 62 7.04 13.39 -0.48
C ASP A 62 6.49 12.48 -1.60
N TYR A 63 5.83 11.38 -1.25
CA TYR A 63 5.06 10.51 -2.14
C TYR A 63 4.01 9.70 -1.38
N ILE A 64 3.01 9.19 -2.09
CA ILE A 64 1.95 8.33 -1.54
C ILE A 64 2.02 6.95 -2.18
N THR A 65 1.82 5.90 -1.38
CA THR A 65 1.62 4.54 -1.86
C THR A 65 0.24 4.03 -1.44
N LEU A 66 -0.60 3.70 -2.41
CA LEU A 66 -1.86 2.99 -2.19
C LEU A 66 -1.55 1.49 -2.07
N ASN A 67 -1.70 0.94 -0.89
CA ASN A 67 -1.40 -0.46 -0.61
C ASN A 67 -2.66 -1.31 -0.74
N ILE A 68 -2.83 -1.96 -1.89
CA ILE A 68 -3.97 -2.83 -2.22
C ILE A 68 -3.63 -4.32 -2.13
N SER A 69 -2.53 -4.68 -1.49
CA SER A 69 -1.91 -6.00 -1.65
C SER A 69 -1.68 -6.77 -0.35
N SER A 70 -2.15 -6.25 0.80
CA SER A 70 -1.93 -6.93 2.08
C SER A 70 -2.66 -8.28 2.14
N PRO A 71 -1.97 -9.40 2.40
CA PRO A 71 -2.63 -10.69 2.59
C PRO A 71 -3.34 -10.79 3.95
N ASN A 72 -3.09 -9.85 4.85
CA ASN A 72 -3.58 -9.85 6.23
C ASN A 72 -4.86 -9.00 6.41
N THR A 73 -5.37 -8.43 5.33
CA THR A 73 -6.62 -7.66 5.27
C THR A 73 -7.55 -8.33 4.26
N PRO A 74 -8.67 -8.95 4.70
CA PRO A 74 -9.61 -9.61 3.81
C PRO A 74 -10.13 -8.68 2.71
N GLY A 75 -10.27 -9.19 1.49
CA GLY A 75 -10.81 -8.44 0.34
C GLY A 75 -9.87 -7.37 -0.25
N LEU A 76 -8.76 -7.03 0.41
CA LEU A 76 -7.89 -5.95 -0.07
C LEU A 76 -7.25 -6.27 -1.43
N ARG A 77 -6.95 -7.55 -1.69
CA ARG A 77 -6.38 -7.98 -2.96
C ARG A 77 -7.35 -7.92 -4.14
N ASP A 78 -8.66 -7.92 -3.86
CA ASP A 78 -9.69 -7.78 -4.90
C ASP A 78 -9.67 -6.37 -5.51
N LEU A 79 -9.04 -5.39 -4.82
CA LEU A 79 -8.82 -4.04 -5.34
C LEU A 79 -7.77 -3.97 -6.46
N GLN A 80 -7.03 -5.05 -6.72
CA GLN A 80 -6.06 -5.13 -7.82
C GLN A 80 -6.74 -5.37 -9.18
N ALA A 81 -8.00 -5.79 -9.20
CA ALA A 81 -8.73 -6.08 -10.42
C ALA A 81 -9.28 -4.81 -11.09
N GLY A 82 -8.94 -4.59 -12.34
CA GLY A 82 -9.50 -3.64 -13.30
C GLY A 82 -10.18 -2.38 -12.73
N ASP A 83 -11.51 -2.35 -12.72
CA ASP A 83 -12.29 -1.19 -12.26
C ASP A 83 -12.09 -0.86 -10.77
N ASN A 84 -11.79 -1.83 -9.93
CA ASN A 84 -11.51 -1.59 -8.52
C ASN A 84 -10.18 -0.83 -8.36
N LEU A 85 -9.18 -1.18 -9.16
CA LEU A 85 -7.90 -0.47 -9.18
C LEU A 85 -8.09 0.99 -9.62
N ARG A 86 -8.85 1.21 -10.72
CA ARG A 86 -9.17 2.58 -11.20
C ARG A 86 -9.85 3.41 -10.11
N ARG A 87 -10.86 2.85 -9.45
CA ARG A 87 -11.57 3.55 -8.35
C ARG A 87 -10.65 3.87 -7.17
N THR A 88 -9.73 2.98 -6.84
CA THR A 88 -8.78 3.21 -5.74
C THR A 88 -7.77 4.29 -6.09
N ILE A 89 -7.28 4.32 -7.35
CA ILE A 89 -6.39 5.39 -7.83
C ILE A 89 -7.13 6.74 -7.83
N ALA A 90 -8.37 6.78 -8.33
CA ALA A 90 -9.20 7.98 -8.31
C ALA A 90 -9.40 8.51 -6.88
N ALA A 91 -9.75 7.64 -5.93
CA ALA A 91 -9.89 8.00 -4.53
C ALA A 91 -8.59 8.59 -3.92
N GLY A 92 -7.44 8.03 -4.28
CA GLY A 92 -6.15 8.61 -3.89
C GLY A 92 -5.93 10.01 -4.43
N ARG A 93 -6.27 10.25 -5.70
CA ARG A 93 -6.18 11.56 -6.34
C ARG A 93 -7.16 12.56 -5.74
N ASP A 94 -8.40 12.14 -5.48
CA ASP A 94 -9.39 12.98 -4.82
C ASP A 94 -8.89 13.43 -3.45
N GLY A 95 -8.28 12.53 -2.67
CA GLY A 95 -7.67 12.86 -1.40
C GLY A 95 -6.51 13.88 -1.53
N MET A 96 -5.65 13.76 -2.54
CA MET A 96 -4.61 14.76 -2.81
C MET A 96 -5.21 16.12 -3.21
N ALA A 97 -6.25 16.11 -4.05
CA ALA A 97 -6.93 17.33 -4.47
C ALA A 97 -7.61 18.03 -3.28
N GLU A 98 -8.28 17.29 -2.40
CA GLU A 98 -8.87 17.81 -1.15
C GLU A 98 -7.79 18.45 -0.24
N ALA A 99 -6.60 17.86 -0.20
CA ALA A 99 -5.48 18.39 0.56
C ALA A 99 -4.77 19.58 -0.10
N GLY A 100 -5.09 19.89 -1.37
CA GLY A 100 -4.39 20.90 -2.17
C GLY A 100 -2.93 20.55 -2.44
N VAL A 101 -2.61 19.27 -2.58
CA VAL A 101 -1.25 18.74 -2.72
C VAL A 101 -1.12 17.91 -3.99
N THR A 102 0.05 18.02 -4.64
CA THR A 102 0.45 17.13 -5.74
C THR A 102 1.79 16.50 -5.37
N CYS A 103 1.83 15.18 -5.36
CA CYS A 103 3.06 14.41 -5.16
C CYS A 103 2.97 13.08 -5.91
N PRO A 104 4.09 12.37 -6.14
CA PRO A 104 4.07 11.06 -6.78
C PRO A 104 3.13 10.08 -6.09
N LEU A 105 2.35 9.35 -6.91
CA LEU A 105 1.38 8.35 -6.49
C LEU A 105 1.80 6.97 -6.99
N PHE A 106 2.02 6.06 -6.06
CA PHE A 106 2.38 4.66 -6.33
C PHE A 106 1.27 3.72 -5.91
N VAL A 107 1.22 2.56 -6.57
CA VAL A 107 0.37 1.43 -6.15
C VAL A 107 1.25 0.26 -5.76
N LYS A 108 1.02 -0.34 -4.58
CA LYS A 108 1.75 -1.51 -4.11
C LYS A 108 0.95 -2.78 -4.34
N ILE A 109 1.53 -3.70 -5.14
CA ILE A 109 0.91 -4.93 -5.60
C ILE A 109 1.36 -6.17 -4.82
N ALA A 110 0.59 -7.26 -4.94
CA ALA A 110 0.93 -8.56 -4.37
C ALA A 110 1.88 -9.34 -5.30
N PRO A 111 2.70 -10.25 -4.76
CA PRO A 111 3.54 -11.12 -5.59
C PRO A 111 2.81 -12.36 -6.10
N ASP A 112 1.59 -12.63 -5.60
CA ASP A 112 0.80 -13.83 -5.91
C ASP A 112 -0.21 -13.57 -7.04
N LEU A 113 0.22 -12.83 -8.07
CA LEU A 113 -0.56 -12.48 -9.25
C LEU A 113 -0.19 -13.42 -10.41
N GLU A 114 -1.16 -13.73 -11.26
CA GLU A 114 -0.93 -14.38 -12.53
C GLU A 114 -0.48 -13.35 -13.59
N ASP A 115 0.18 -13.81 -14.65
CA ASP A 115 0.73 -12.90 -15.68
C ASP A 115 -0.34 -11.98 -16.28
N GLY A 116 -1.55 -12.49 -16.53
CA GLY A 116 -2.67 -11.68 -17.04
C GLY A 116 -3.16 -10.60 -16.08
N ASP A 117 -3.05 -10.83 -14.77
CA ASP A 117 -3.36 -9.82 -13.76
C ASP A 117 -2.30 -8.72 -13.77
N ILE A 118 -1.04 -9.10 -13.91
CA ILE A 118 0.09 -8.15 -13.99
C ILE A 118 -0.08 -7.27 -15.22
N ASP A 119 -0.38 -7.85 -16.39
CA ASP A 119 -0.62 -7.08 -17.61
C ASP A 119 -1.79 -6.09 -17.44
N THR A 120 -2.88 -6.53 -16.82
CA THR A 120 -4.05 -5.68 -16.53
C THR A 120 -3.69 -4.53 -15.59
N ILE A 121 -2.93 -4.79 -14.54
CA ILE A 121 -2.46 -3.78 -13.59
C ILE A 121 -1.55 -2.78 -14.30
N CYS A 122 -0.60 -3.26 -15.11
CA CYS A 122 0.32 -2.40 -15.85
C CYS A 122 -0.42 -1.50 -16.84
N ALA A 123 -1.36 -2.05 -17.61
CA ALA A 123 -2.19 -1.28 -18.52
C ALA A 123 -3.00 -0.22 -17.78
N THR A 124 -3.65 -0.59 -16.67
CA THR A 124 -4.41 0.36 -15.84
C THR A 124 -3.50 1.45 -15.26
N ALA A 125 -2.31 1.09 -14.79
CA ALA A 125 -1.34 2.04 -14.24
C ALA A 125 -0.90 3.08 -15.27
N LEU A 126 -0.67 2.65 -16.51
CA LEU A 126 -0.33 3.52 -17.64
C LEU A 126 -1.50 4.42 -18.04
N ASP A 127 -2.70 3.86 -18.20
CA ASP A 127 -3.91 4.59 -18.55
C ASP A 127 -4.25 5.67 -17.51
N GLU A 128 -4.14 5.31 -16.25
CA GLU A 128 -4.36 6.23 -15.13
C GLU A 128 -3.18 7.17 -14.89
N GLY A 129 -2.02 6.96 -15.49
CA GLY A 129 -0.85 7.82 -15.34
C GLY A 129 -0.38 7.94 -13.89
N ILE A 130 -0.28 6.82 -13.15
CA ILE A 130 0.38 6.80 -11.85
C ILE A 130 1.90 6.80 -12.02
N ASP A 131 2.63 7.24 -11.01
CA ASP A 131 4.07 7.44 -11.09
C ASP A 131 4.86 6.13 -10.99
N GLY A 132 4.22 5.03 -10.55
CA GLY A 132 4.85 3.72 -10.56
C GLY A 132 4.16 2.66 -9.71
N LEU A 133 4.73 1.45 -9.79
CA LEU A 133 4.30 0.29 -9.01
C LEU A 133 5.37 -0.05 -7.98
N VAL A 134 4.94 -0.47 -6.80
CA VAL A 134 5.81 -1.04 -5.75
C VAL A 134 5.66 -2.56 -5.78
N ALA A 135 6.64 -3.24 -6.32
CA ALA A 135 6.73 -4.69 -6.35
C ALA A 135 7.72 -5.14 -5.25
N THR A 136 7.29 -5.91 -4.26
CA THR A 136 5.92 -6.32 -4.00
C THR A 136 5.61 -6.32 -2.51
N ASN A 137 4.39 -6.73 -2.13
CA ASN A 137 4.06 -7.11 -0.76
C ASN A 137 4.59 -8.53 -0.47
N THR A 138 4.24 -9.09 0.68
CA THR A 138 4.57 -10.46 1.09
C THR A 138 3.68 -11.48 0.39
N THR A 139 4.19 -12.72 0.18
CA THR A 139 3.45 -13.81 -0.46
C THR A 139 2.70 -14.67 0.55
N ILE A 140 1.59 -15.27 0.12
CA ILE A 140 0.92 -16.35 0.84
C ILE A 140 1.49 -17.74 0.48
N ALA A 141 2.31 -17.83 -0.54
CA ALA A 141 2.94 -19.09 -0.93
C ALA A 141 3.88 -19.64 0.16
N ARG A 142 3.97 -20.95 0.20
CA ARG A 142 4.82 -21.69 1.15
C ARG A 142 5.75 -22.64 0.37
N PRO A 143 6.89 -22.13 -0.12
CA PRO A 143 7.82 -22.98 -0.86
C PRO A 143 8.37 -24.10 0.03
N GLY A 144 8.55 -25.29 -0.55
CA GLY A 144 9.04 -26.48 0.17
C GLY A 144 10.47 -26.35 0.72
N THR A 145 11.16 -25.26 0.40
CA THR A 145 12.50 -24.93 0.92
C THR A 145 12.47 -24.36 2.34
N LEU A 146 11.30 -24.02 2.88
CA LEU A 146 11.16 -23.52 4.24
C LEU A 146 11.46 -24.63 5.26
N ARG A 147 12.40 -24.38 6.17
CA ARG A 147 12.87 -25.35 7.19
C ARG A 147 12.39 -25.05 8.61
N SER A 148 11.71 -23.92 8.82
CA SER A 148 11.22 -23.54 10.14
C SER A 148 10.07 -24.44 10.59
N PRO A 149 9.96 -24.79 11.88
CA PRO A 149 8.77 -25.47 12.42
C PRO A 149 7.50 -24.63 12.25
N HIS A 150 7.64 -23.31 12.02
CA HIS A 150 6.53 -22.38 11.75
C HIS A 150 6.25 -22.15 10.26
N ALA A 151 6.83 -23.00 9.37
CA ALA A 151 6.66 -22.82 7.91
C ALA A 151 5.21 -22.85 7.43
N ALA A 152 4.34 -23.60 8.13
CA ALA A 152 2.91 -23.71 7.79
C ALA A 152 2.03 -22.61 8.39
N GLU A 153 2.59 -21.70 9.18
CA GLU A 153 1.81 -20.61 9.78
C GLU A 153 1.16 -19.72 8.70
N SER A 154 -0.07 -19.27 8.97
CA SER A 154 -0.75 -18.29 8.11
C SER A 154 -0.09 -16.92 8.17
N GLY A 155 -0.32 -16.07 7.17
CA GLY A 155 0.25 -14.71 7.09
C GLY A 155 1.14 -14.51 5.86
N GLY A 156 1.72 -13.34 5.75
CA GLY A 156 2.61 -12.96 4.65
C GLY A 156 4.04 -13.45 4.88
N LEU A 157 4.59 -14.20 3.93
CA LEU A 157 6.00 -14.62 3.91
C LEU A 157 6.85 -13.58 3.20
N SER A 158 7.97 -13.21 3.81
CA SER A 158 8.99 -12.30 3.25
C SER A 158 10.41 -12.91 3.34
N GLY A 159 11.37 -12.21 2.72
CA GLY A 159 12.78 -12.58 2.71
C GLY A 159 13.20 -13.35 1.47
N ALA A 160 14.36 -14.02 1.51
CA ALA A 160 14.97 -14.67 0.36
C ALA A 160 14.02 -15.54 -0.51
N PRO A 161 13.08 -16.31 0.07
CA PRO A 161 12.15 -17.11 -0.75
C PRO A 161 11.21 -16.30 -1.65
N LEU A 162 11.05 -15.00 -1.39
CA LEU A 162 10.20 -14.11 -2.19
C LEU A 162 10.98 -13.37 -3.28
N PHE A 163 12.28 -13.25 -3.14
CA PHE A 163 13.10 -12.32 -3.94
C PHE A 163 12.97 -12.52 -5.46
N GLU A 164 12.91 -13.76 -5.92
CA GLU A 164 12.78 -14.04 -7.36
C GLU A 164 11.37 -13.80 -7.95
N ARG A 165 10.36 -13.59 -7.08
CA ARG A 165 8.98 -13.31 -7.49
C ARG A 165 8.59 -11.84 -7.34
N ALA A 166 9.41 -11.07 -6.63
CA ALA A 166 9.13 -9.67 -6.32
C ALA A 166 9.55 -8.70 -7.45
#